data_cece2cf5469b8b618b073ace735bc56b
#
_entry.id   cece2cf5469b8b618b073ace735bc56b
#
_cell.length_a   1.000
_cell.length_b   1.000
_cell.length_c   1.000
_cell.angle_alpha   90.00
_cell.angle_beta   90.00
_cell.angle_gamma   90.00
#
_symmetry.space_group_name_H-M   'P 1'
#
loop_
_entity.id
_entity.type
_entity.pdbx_description
1 polymer ?
#
loop_
_entity_poly.entity_id
_entity_poly.type
_entity_poly.pdbx_seq_one_letter_code
_entity_poly.pdbx_strand_id
1 'polypeptide(L)'
;MLNLNTYAHEYSGEKAKYSDNSLYTFLYSLYDKNLLRNTTVFIASDHGNALMGVIKLFNSNDWRIEQALPIFILLDSDKNNLSYEAQYSEIQKNQQTLITPFDIYYTIRHIIYGEKYKENLLKEQNNEGESLFKYINPKERNCSKYEDFGNCQCKLVF
;
A
#
# COMPACT_ATOMS: atom_id res chain seq x y z
N MET A 1 7.50 8.39 -11.45
CA MET A 1 7.52 7.09 -10.73
C MET A 1 8.96 6.70 -10.52
N LEU A 2 9.37 6.43 -9.30
CA LEU A 2 10.70 5.93 -8.93
C LEU A 2 10.59 4.41 -8.73
N ASN A 3 11.49 3.64 -9.35
CA ASN A 3 11.53 2.19 -9.20
C ASN A 3 12.85 1.78 -8.54
N LEU A 4 12.78 1.08 -7.40
CA LEU A 4 13.92 0.62 -6.61
C LEU A 4 14.20 -0.88 -6.79
N ASN A 5 13.72 -1.49 -7.87
CA ASN A 5 13.76 -2.93 -8.11
C ASN A 5 15.18 -3.55 -7.98
N THR A 6 16.21 -2.84 -8.43
CA THR A 6 17.60 -3.34 -8.37
C THR A 6 18.07 -3.67 -6.95
N TYR A 7 17.60 -2.91 -5.94
CA TYR A 7 17.95 -3.13 -4.54
C TYR A 7 16.99 -4.09 -3.82
N ALA A 8 15.76 -4.17 -4.27
CA ALA A 8 14.73 -4.99 -3.64
C ALA A 8 14.73 -6.45 -4.14
N HIS A 9 15.25 -6.71 -5.35
CA HIS A 9 15.15 -7.99 -6.02
C HIS A 9 16.44 -8.82 -5.90
N GLU A 10 16.80 -9.19 -4.68
CA GLU A 10 17.92 -10.08 -4.42
C GLU A 10 17.60 -11.16 -3.37
N TYR A 11 18.44 -12.21 -3.35
CA TYR A 11 18.17 -13.41 -2.53
C TYR A 11 18.12 -13.17 -1.01
N SER A 12 18.83 -12.19 -0.48
CA SER A 12 18.91 -11.97 0.97
C SER A 12 18.04 -10.83 1.49
N GLY A 13 17.53 -9.96 0.60
CA GLY A 13 16.85 -8.72 0.97
C GLY A 13 17.79 -7.68 1.64
N GLU A 14 19.06 -8.03 1.84
CA GLU A 14 20.00 -7.14 2.56
C GLU A 14 20.33 -5.85 1.82
N LYS A 15 20.26 -5.86 0.49
CA LYS A 15 20.54 -4.65 -0.30
C LYS A 15 19.44 -3.61 -0.20
N ALA A 16 18.22 -4.01 0.16
CA ALA A 16 17.13 -3.06 0.39
C ALA A 16 17.52 -2.00 1.42
N LYS A 17 18.28 -2.36 2.46
CA LYS A 17 18.80 -1.41 3.48
C LYS A 17 19.69 -0.31 2.90
N TYR A 18 20.38 -0.57 1.78
CA TYR A 18 21.24 0.45 1.15
C TYR A 18 20.42 1.54 0.44
N SER A 19 19.16 1.25 0.11
CA SER A 19 18.25 2.24 -0.46
C SER A 19 17.70 3.24 0.57
N ASP A 20 17.75 2.89 1.86
CA ASP A 20 17.14 3.69 2.94
C ASP A 20 17.67 5.12 2.98
N ASN A 21 19.00 5.29 3.05
CA ASN A 21 19.61 6.61 3.08
C ASN A 21 19.35 7.43 1.79
N SER A 22 19.31 6.76 0.63
CA SER A 22 19.02 7.41 -0.64
C SER A 22 17.55 7.86 -0.71
N LEU A 23 16.64 7.02 -0.25
CA LEU A 23 15.22 7.34 -0.18
C LEU A 23 14.96 8.48 0.82
N TYR A 24 15.57 8.41 2.01
CA TYR A 24 15.51 9.48 3.00
C TYR A 24 16.01 10.81 2.41
N THR A 25 17.20 10.83 1.82
CA THR A 25 17.78 12.04 1.23
C THR A 25 16.90 12.60 0.13
N PHE A 26 16.34 11.75 -0.70
CA PHE A 26 15.40 12.15 -1.75
C PHE A 26 14.14 12.79 -1.16
N LEU A 27 13.45 12.11 -0.24
CA LEU A 27 12.23 12.62 0.39
C LEU A 27 12.49 13.91 1.19
N TYR A 28 13.61 13.95 1.92
CA TYR A 28 14.02 15.14 2.65
C TYR A 28 14.29 16.32 1.72
N SER A 29 14.90 16.08 0.56
CA SER A 29 15.14 17.14 -0.43
C SER A 29 13.85 17.70 -1.02
N LEU A 30 12.83 16.87 -1.19
CA LEU A 30 11.50 17.31 -1.63
C LEU A 30 10.81 18.13 -0.54
N TYR A 31 10.93 17.71 0.70
CA TYR A 31 10.38 18.41 1.85
C TYR A 31 11.03 19.79 2.04
N ASP A 32 12.37 19.84 2.07
CA ASP A 32 13.18 21.06 2.26
C ASP A 32 12.90 22.12 1.18
N LYS A 33 12.70 21.65 -0.07
CA LYS A 33 12.36 22.52 -1.20
C LYS A 33 10.87 22.85 -1.31
N ASN A 34 10.06 22.49 -0.33
CA ASN A 34 8.60 22.69 -0.34
C ASN A 34 7.86 22.04 -1.54
N LEU A 35 8.46 21.05 -2.18
CA LEU A 35 7.89 20.37 -3.35
C LEU A 35 6.77 19.39 -2.96
N LEU A 36 6.69 19.00 -1.69
CA LEU A 36 5.63 18.13 -1.19
C LEU A 36 4.33 18.87 -0.86
N ARG A 37 4.34 20.20 -0.87
CA ARG A 37 3.21 21.01 -0.38
C ARG A 37 1.86 20.72 -1.07
N ASN A 38 1.89 20.34 -2.35
CA ASN A 38 0.71 19.98 -3.13
C ASN A 38 0.89 18.58 -3.75
N THR A 39 1.52 17.67 -3.00
CA THR A 39 1.91 16.38 -3.55
C THR A 39 1.60 15.29 -2.52
N THR A 40 0.79 14.33 -2.93
CA THR A 40 0.63 13.08 -2.19
C THR A 40 1.64 12.07 -2.71
N VAL A 41 2.40 11.45 -1.82
CA VAL A 41 3.40 10.43 -2.16
C VAL A 41 2.90 9.07 -1.74
N PHE A 42 2.92 8.12 -2.68
CA PHE A 42 2.68 6.71 -2.42
C PHE A 42 4.01 5.96 -2.49
N ILE A 43 4.31 5.19 -1.44
CA ILE A 43 5.40 4.21 -1.43
C ILE A 43 4.72 2.85 -1.31
N ALA A 44 4.87 2.01 -2.31
CA ALA A 44 4.21 0.73 -2.38
C ALA A 44 5.15 -0.33 -2.94
N SER A 45 4.99 -1.56 -2.47
CA SER A 45 5.55 -2.77 -3.03
C SER A 45 4.42 -3.64 -3.60
N ASP A 46 4.69 -4.38 -4.65
CA ASP A 46 3.78 -5.36 -5.23
C ASP A 46 3.65 -6.60 -4.34
N HIS A 47 4.77 -7.03 -3.73
CA HIS A 47 4.85 -8.11 -2.74
C HIS A 47 6.11 -7.92 -1.88
N GLY A 48 6.25 -8.73 -0.85
CA GLY A 48 7.47 -8.82 -0.05
C GLY A 48 8.55 -9.67 -0.70
N ASN A 49 9.64 -9.95 0.00
CA ASN A 49 10.74 -10.72 -0.58
C ASN A 49 10.36 -12.19 -0.83
N ALA A 50 10.22 -12.55 -2.11
CA ALA A 50 9.89 -13.90 -2.56
C ALA A 50 11.12 -14.83 -2.68
N LEU A 51 12.32 -14.28 -2.65
CA LEU A 51 13.57 -14.99 -2.97
C LEU A 51 14.31 -15.54 -1.76
N MET A 52 13.78 -15.41 -0.57
CA MET A 52 14.37 -15.95 0.66
C MET A 52 14.39 -17.49 0.69
N GLY A 53 15.28 -18.08 -0.13
CA GLY A 53 15.41 -19.53 -0.23
C GLY A 53 15.74 -20.22 1.10
N VAL A 54 16.45 -19.56 2.01
CA VAL A 54 16.85 -20.11 3.31
C VAL A 54 15.66 -20.16 4.27
N ILE A 55 14.78 -19.18 4.28
CA ILE A 55 13.61 -19.15 5.19
C ILE A 55 12.58 -20.21 4.80
N LYS A 56 12.46 -20.54 3.53
CA LYS A 56 11.62 -21.66 3.06
C LYS A 56 12.05 -23.00 3.64
N LEU A 57 13.35 -23.18 3.91
CA LEU A 57 13.89 -24.43 4.48
C LEU A 57 13.48 -24.63 5.96
N PHE A 58 13.22 -23.57 6.70
CA PHE A 58 12.83 -23.63 8.10
C PHE A 58 11.31 -23.76 8.31
N ASN A 59 10.52 -23.89 7.23
CA ASN A 59 9.07 -24.12 7.27
C ASN A 59 8.32 -23.15 8.20
N SER A 60 8.88 -21.96 8.43
CA SER A 60 8.22 -20.93 9.20
C SER A 60 7.13 -20.26 8.35
N ASN A 61 6.00 -19.91 8.96
CA ASN A 61 4.96 -19.15 8.28
C ASN A 61 5.39 -17.70 7.98
N ASP A 62 6.51 -17.27 8.57
CA ASP A 62 6.99 -15.89 8.51
C ASP A 62 7.29 -15.41 7.08
N TRP A 63 7.85 -16.29 6.24
CA TRP A 63 8.11 -15.94 4.85
C TRP A 63 6.83 -15.66 4.03
N ARG A 64 5.73 -16.37 4.38
CA ARG A 64 4.43 -16.16 3.73
C ARG A 64 3.84 -14.82 4.12
N ILE A 65 3.97 -14.45 5.40
CA ILE A 65 3.55 -13.15 5.90
C ILE A 65 4.34 -12.05 5.19
N GLU A 66 5.67 -12.17 5.18
CA GLU A 66 6.54 -11.18 4.54
C GLU A 66 6.24 -11.03 3.05
N GLN A 67 6.01 -12.14 2.35
CA GLN A 67 5.68 -12.12 0.93
C GLN A 67 4.29 -11.51 0.66
N ALA A 68 3.30 -11.81 1.50
CA ALA A 68 1.91 -11.49 1.27
C ALA A 68 1.48 -10.12 1.82
N LEU A 69 2.30 -9.50 2.68
CA LEU A 69 2.01 -8.19 3.28
C LEU A 69 3.01 -7.14 2.77
N PRO A 70 2.84 -6.67 1.52
CA PRO A 70 3.69 -5.63 0.97
C PRO A 70 3.53 -4.32 1.71
N ILE A 71 4.60 -3.52 1.72
CA ILE A 71 4.56 -2.18 2.30
C ILE A 71 3.65 -1.27 1.47
N PHE A 72 2.82 -0.50 2.17
CA PHE A 72 2.09 0.61 1.59
C PHE A 72 2.12 1.80 2.54
N ILE A 73 2.70 2.92 2.08
CA ILE A 73 2.79 4.17 2.84
C ILE A 73 2.19 5.28 1.99
N LEU A 74 1.31 6.04 2.60
CA LEU A 74 0.78 7.28 2.05
C LEU A 74 1.33 8.45 2.86
N LEU A 75 2.06 9.34 2.19
CA LEU A 75 2.57 10.58 2.76
C LEU A 75 1.84 11.74 2.13
N ASP A 76 1.23 12.55 2.98
CA ASP A 76 0.65 13.82 2.58
C ASP A 76 1.20 14.92 3.49
N SER A 77 1.88 15.87 2.89
CA SER A 77 2.53 16.97 3.62
C SER A 77 1.61 18.15 3.86
N ASP A 78 0.52 18.25 3.13
CA ASP A 78 -0.44 19.33 3.26
C ASP A 78 -1.79 18.77 3.74
N LYS A 79 -2.13 19.03 5.00
CA LYS A 79 -3.45 18.71 5.55
C LYS A 79 -4.61 19.33 4.75
N ASN A 80 -4.31 20.33 3.92
CA ASN A 80 -5.30 20.97 3.06
C ASN A 80 -5.54 20.22 1.73
N ASN A 81 -4.64 19.32 1.32
CA ASN A 81 -4.84 18.48 0.11
C ASN A 81 -5.72 17.28 0.40
N LEU A 82 -5.62 16.70 1.57
CA LEU A 82 -6.62 15.82 2.13
C LEU A 82 -7.68 16.72 2.79
N SER A 83 -8.43 17.43 1.99
CA SER A 83 -9.25 18.58 2.36
C SER A 83 -10.30 18.37 3.45
N TYR A 84 -10.20 17.24 4.21
CA TYR A 84 -11.15 16.95 5.26
C TYR A 84 -10.49 16.16 6.39
N GLU A 85 -10.58 16.68 7.61
CA GLU A 85 -10.31 15.91 8.83
C GLU A 85 -11.04 14.56 8.85
N ALA A 86 -12.25 14.51 8.26
CA ALA A 86 -13.02 13.29 8.10
C ALA A 86 -12.31 12.24 7.24
N GLN A 87 -11.70 12.61 6.10
CA GLN A 87 -10.98 11.66 5.24
C GLN A 87 -9.73 11.11 5.92
N TYR A 88 -9.02 11.95 6.66
CA TYR A 88 -7.86 11.53 7.45
C TYR A 88 -8.25 10.53 8.54
N SER A 89 -9.38 10.76 9.22
CA SER A 89 -9.94 9.84 10.19
C SER A 89 -10.25 8.46 9.58
N GLU A 90 -10.80 8.42 8.35
CA GLU A 90 -11.08 7.14 7.69
C GLU A 90 -9.80 6.40 7.30
N ILE A 91 -8.76 7.10 6.82
CA ILE A 91 -7.45 6.50 6.55
C ILE A 91 -6.89 5.86 7.83
N GLN A 92 -6.95 6.55 8.96
CA GLN A 92 -6.47 6.00 10.23
C GLN A 92 -7.22 4.73 10.65
N LYS A 93 -8.54 4.70 10.49
CA LYS A 93 -9.34 3.49 10.79
C LYS A 93 -8.97 2.33 9.86
N ASN A 94 -8.72 2.63 8.59
CA ASN A 94 -8.39 1.64 7.57
C ASN A 94 -6.99 1.03 7.73
N GLN A 95 -6.10 1.62 8.54
CA GLN A 95 -4.76 1.07 8.82
C GLN A 95 -4.78 -0.35 9.42
N GLN A 96 -5.86 -0.72 10.08
CA GLN A 96 -6.05 -2.05 10.69
C GLN A 96 -7.01 -2.93 9.89
N THR A 97 -7.32 -2.55 8.66
CA THR A 97 -8.24 -3.28 7.79
C THR A 97 -7.46 -3.94 6.66
N LEU A 98 -7.87 -5.15 6.26
CA LEU A 98 -7.31 -5.77 5.06
C LEU A 98 -7.61 -4.91 3.85
N ILE A 99 -6.56 -4.39 3.21
CA ILE A 99 -6.64 -3.64 1.97
C ILE A 99 -6.10 -4.47 0.80
N THR A 100 -6.57 -4.17 -0.38
CA THR A 100 -6.19 -4.83 -1.64
C THR A 100 -5.58 -3.82 -2.61
N PRO A 101 -4.89 -4.26 -3.66
CA PRO A 101 -4.44 -3.37 -4.73
C PRO A 101 -5.57 -2.56 -5.39
N PHE A 102 -6.79 -3.09 -5.39
CA PHE A 102 -7.97 -2.37 -5.88
C PHE A 102 -8.31 -1.16 -5.00
N ASP A 103 -8.15 -1.27 -3.68
CA ASP A 103 -8.38 -0.15 -2.77
C ASP A 103 -7.36 0.97 -3.03
N ILE A 104 -6.11 0.60 -3.30
CA ILE A 104 -5.06 1.56 -3.70
C ILE A 104 -5.44 2.24 -5.02
N TYR A 105 -5.88 1.48 -6.01
CA TYR A 105 -6.35 2.00 -7.29
C TYR A 105 -7.49 3.01 -7.12
N TYR A 106 -8.52 2.65 -6.33
CA TYR A 106 -9.64 3.56 -6.05
C TYR A 106 -9.22 4.78 -5.24
N THR A 107 -8.23 4.64 -4.36
CA THR A 107 -7.69 5.79 -3.61
C THR A 107 -7.00 6.78 -4.54
N ILE A 108 -6.18 6.29 -5.47
CA ILE A 108 -5.54 7.14 -6.49
C ILE A 108 -6.60 7.82 -7.37
N ARG A 109 -7.62 7.07 -7.82
CA ARG A 109 -8.73 7.66 -8.57
C ARG A 109 -9.48 8.70 -7.76
N HIS A 110 -9.68 8.50 -6.47
CA HIS A 110 -10.36 9.46 -5.60
C HIS A 110 -9.57 10.78 -5.49
N ILE A 111 -8.24 10.72 -5.45
CA ILE A 111 -7.39 11.92 -5.49
C ILE A 111 -7.57 12.69 -6.81
N ILE A 112 -7.68 11.96 -7.93
CA ILE A 112 -7.76 12.57 -9.27
C ILE A 112 -9.15 13.10 -9.57
N TYR A 113 -10.21 12.36 -9.25
CA TYR A 113 -11.58 12.61 -9.69
C TYR A 113 -12.52 13.02 -8.55
N GLY A 114 -12.05 13.12 -7.32
CA GLY A 114 -12.87 13.40 -6.14
C GLY A 114 -13.96 12.32 -5.95
N GLU A 115 -15.14 12.72 -5.52
CA GLU A 115 -16.27 11.82 -5.28
C GLU A 115 -16.74 11.03 -6.51
N LYS A 116 -16.30 11.42 -7.70
CA LYS A 116 -16.61 10.75 -8.97
C LYS A 116 -15.66 9.59 -9.29
N TYR A 117 -14.83 9.16 -8.35
CA TYR A 117 -13.78 8.17 -8.57
C TYR A 117 -14.28 6.79 -9.04
N LYS A 118 -15.57 6.47 -8.85
CA LYS A 118 -16.22 5.24 -9.36
C LYS A 118 -16.96 5.44 -10.68
N GLU A 119 -17.05 6.67 -11.19
CA GLU A 119 -17.68 6.92 -12.48
C GLU A 119 -16.82 6.41 -13.65
N ASN A 120 -17.47 6.05 -14.75
CA ASN A 120 -16.81 5.58 -15.99
C ASN A 120 -15.89 4.37 -15.83
N LEU A 121 -16.13 3.52 -14.83
CA LEU A 121 -15.48 2.22 -14.74
C LEU A 121 -16.02 1.27 -15.80
N LEU A 122 -15.16 0.50 -16.42
CA LEU A 122 -15.57 -0.60 -17.29
C LEU A 122 -16.40 -1.60 -16.47
N LYS A 123 -17.50 -2.10 -17.02
CA LYS A 123 -18.42 -3.02 -16.31
C LYS A 123 -17.73 -4.29 -15.78
N GLU A 124 -16.61 -4.67 -16.37
CA GLU A 124 -15.80 -5.84 -16.00
C GLU A 124 -14.89 -5.57 -14.80
N GLN A 125 -14.67 -4.30 -14.44
CA GLN A 125 -13.90 -3.92 -13.25
C GLN A 125 -14.83 -3.90 -12.03
N ASN A 126 -15.54 -4.99 -11.79
CA ASN A 126 -16.47 -5.14 -10.68
C ASN A 126 -15.73 -5.11 -9.33
N ASN A 127 -15.41 -3.94 -8.87
CA ASN A 127 -15.92 -3.32 -7.63
C ASN A 127 -15.65 -4.04 -6.31
N GLU A 128 -14.52 -4.72 -6.17
CA GLU A 128 -14.13 -5.26 -4.86
C GLU A 128 -13.25 -4.28 -4.08
N GLY A 129 -12.89 -3.13 -4.67
CA GLY A 129 -12.11 -2.09 -4.04
C GLY A 129 -12.94 -0.91 -3.53
N GLU A 130 -12.39 -0.23 -2.52
CA GLU A 130 -12.91 1.02 -1.98
C GLU A 130 -11.76 1.99 -1.74
N SER A 131 -12.02 3.29 -1.90
CA SER A 131 -11.03 4.30 -1.55
C SER A 131 -10.73 4.31 -0.06
N LEU A 132 -9.45 4.41 0.33
CA LEU A 132 -9.03 4.54 1.73
C LEU A 132 -9.53 5.81 2.39
N PHE A 133 -10.03 6.78 1.63
CA PHE A 133 -10.71 7.97 2.14
C PHE A 133 -12.16 7.70 2.56
N LYS A 134 -12.66 6.50 2.36
CA LYS A 134 -13.97 6.02 2.81
C LYS A 134 -13.79 4.95 3.87
N TYR A 135 -14.78 4.81 4.74
CA TYR A 135 -14.78 3.74 5.71
C TYR A 135 -14.86 2.37 5.01
N ILE A 136 -13.90 1.52 5.33
CA ILE A 136 -13.89 0.12 4.90
C ILE A 136 -14.25 -0.74 6.10
N ASN A 137 -15.36 -1.46 6.00
CA ASN A 137 -15.82 -2.33 7.09
C ASN A 137 -14.88 -3.54 7.25
N PRO A 138 -14.12 -3.66 8.34
CA PRO A 138 -13.18 -4.77 8.52
C PRO A 138 -13.87 -6.14 8.61
N LYS A 139 -15.14 -6.19 9.01
CA LYS A 139 -15.91 -7.45 9.06
C LYS A 139 -16.25 -8.01 7.68
N GLU A 140 -16.26 -7.16 6.66
CA GLU A 140 -16.50 -7.55 5.27
C GLU A 140 -15.20 -7.85 4.51
N ARG A 141 -14.04 -7.62 5.17
CA ARG A 141 -12.71 -7.81 4.61
C ARG A 141 -12.05 -9.02 5.25
N ASN A 142 -12.22 -10.19 4.63
CA ASN A 142 -11.59 -11.42 5.07
C ASN A 142 -11.05 -12.23 3.89
N CYS A 143 -10.12 -13.13 4.14
CA CYS A 143 -9.48 -13.93 3.10
C CYS A 143 -10.47 -14.82 2.32
N SER A 144 -11.59 -15.23 2.91
CA SER A 144 -12.57 -16.05 2.20
C SER A 144 -13.17 -15.34 1.00
N LYS A 145 -13.29 -14.01 1.08
CA LYS A 145 -13.77 -13.19 -0.03
C LYS A 145 -12.72 -13.02 -1.14
N TYR A 146 -11.45 -13.24 -0.81
CA TYR A 146 -10.30 -12.97 -1.68
C TYR A 146 -9.46 -14.24 -1.92
N GLU A 147 -10.07 -15.43 -1.84
CA GLU A 147 -9.39 -16.72 -2.04
C GLU A 147 -8.68 -16.81 -3.39
N ASP A 148 -9.22 -16.22 -4.43
CA ASP A 148 -8.63 -16.18 -5.77
C ASP A 148 -7.31 -15.40 -5.84
N PHE A 149 -7.01 -14.57 -4.85
CA PHE A 149 -5.72 -13.84 -4.76
C PHE A 149 -4.59 -14.66 -4.14
N GLY A 150 -4.78 -15.92 -3.87
CA GLY A 150 -3.77 -16.96 -3.63
C GLY A 150 -2.95 -16.87 -2.34
N ASN A 151 -2.74 -15.69 -1.76
CA ASN A 151 -1.82 -15.47 -0.64
C ASN A 151 -2.38 -14.57 0.47
N CYS A 152 -3.69 -14.53 0.64
CA CYS A 152 -4.26 -13.74 1.71
C CYS A 152 -3.88 -14.28 3.10
N GLN A 153 -3.31 -13.45 3.96
CA GLN A 153 -2.75 -13.82 5.26
C GLN A 153 -3.46 -13.15 6.45
N CYS A 154 -4.72 -12.76 6.30
CA CYS A 154 -5.45 -12.08 7.36
C CYS A 154 -5.73 -12.95 8.61
N LYS A 155 -5.45 -14.27 8.57
CA LYS A 155 -5.59 -15.16 9.73
C LYS A 155 -4.45 -15.05 10.74
N LEU A 156 -3.41 -14.28 10.45
CA LEU A 156 -2.20 -14.19 11.27
C LEU A 156 -2.18 -12.95 12.16
N VAL A 157 -3.21 -12.14 12.11
CA VAL A 157 -3.34 -10.99 12.98
C VAL A 157 -4.18 -11.39 14.19
N PHE A 158 -3.46 -11.94 15.23
CA PHE A 158 -3.92 -12.21 16.61
C PHE A 158 -4.81 -13.41 16.87
#